data_0aed2fab468529ad162c53c482e31f31
#
_entry.id   0aed2fab468529ad162c53c482e31f31
#
_cell.length_a   1.000
_cell.length_b   1.000
_cell.length_c   1.000
_cell.angle_alpha   90.00
_cell.angle_beta   90.00
_cell.angle_gamma   90.00
#
_symmetry.space_group_name_H-M   'P 1'
#
loop_
_entity.id
_entity.type
_entity.pdbx_description
1 polymer ?
#
loop_
_entity_poly.entity_id
_entity_poly.type
_entity_poly.pdbx_seq_one_letter_code
_entity_poly.pdbx_strand_id
1 'polypeptide(L)'
;MSDLHKLEILRAISNNAEVGKPAAFSFNVLAKTTDLSKAQLDIQLIELERDRFITEYVVEGRDRFKITLHQKGLDAVQDESFI
;
A
#
# COMPACT_ATOMS: atom_id res chain seq x y z
N MET A 1 -1.34 7.71 14.80
CA MET A 1 -0.98 7.00 13.59
C MET A 1 -1.42 7.79 12.38
N SER A 2 -0.58 7.91 11.47
CA SER A 2 -0.78 8.89 10.43
C SER A 2 -1.52 8.32 9.23
N ASP A 3 -2.70 8.87 8.95
CA ASP A 3 -3.40 8.55 7.71
C ASP A 3 -2.63 9.06 6.49
N LEU A 4 -1.77 10.04 6.69
CA LEU A 4 -0.90 10.53 5.63
C LEU A 4 0.06 9.45 5.13
N HIS A 5 0.61 8.65 6.03
CA HIS A 5 1.47 7.53 5.64
C HIS A 5 0.71 6.51 4.79
N LYS A 6 -0.54 6.21 5.16
CA LYS A 6 -1.39 5.30 4.39
C LYS A 6 -1.66 5.86 3.00
N LEU A 7 -1.92 7.15 2.91
CA LEU A 7 -2.15 7.81 1.63
C LEU A 7 -0.90 7.76 0.75
N GLU A 8 0.26 8.00 1.33
CA GLU A 8 1.52 7.93 0.60
C GLU A 8 1.80 6.52 0.06
N ILE A 9 1.53 5.50 0.89
CA ILE A 9 1.69 4.11 0.48
C ILE A 9 0.74 3.78 -0.67
N LEU A 10 -0.53 4.15 -0.53
CA LEU A 10 -1.53 3.90 -1.59
C LEU A 10 -1.19 4.65 -2.87
N ARG A 11 -0.69 5.87 -2.75
CA ARG A 11 -0.29 6.66 -3.91
C ARG A 11 0.85 5.97 -4.67
N ALA A 12 1.85 5.48 -3.95
CA ALA A 12 2.96 4.75 -4.54
C ALA A 12 2.47 3.45 -5.22
N ILE A 13 1.55 2.75 -4.56
CA ILE A 13 0.96 1.54 -5.13
C ILE A 13 0.16 1.87 -6.39
N SER A 14 -0.69 2.89 -6.33
CA SER A 14 -1.57 3.23 -7.47
C SER A 14 -0.79 3.69 -8.69
N ASN A 15 0.40 4.24 -8.49
CA ASN A 15 1.24 4.66 -9.62
C ASN A 15 1.81 3.47 -10.39
N ASN A 16 1.81 2.28 -9.79
CA ASN A 16 2.46 1.09 -10.36
C ASN A 16 1.56 -0.14 -10.40
N ALA A 17 0.27 0.02 -10.15
CA ALA A 17 -0.68 -1.09 -10.14
C ALA A 17 -2.00 -0.67 -10.76
N GLU A 18 -2.71 -1.65 -11.29
CA GLU A 18 -4.07 -1.45 -11.78
C GLU A 18 -5.05 -2.08 -10.80
N VAL A 19 -6.22 -1.45 -10.66
CA VAL A 19 -7.29 -1.97 -9.81
C VAL A 19 -7.68 -3.38 -10.28
N GLY A 20 -7.76 -4.31 -9.33
CA GLY A 20 -8.18 -5.67 -9.59
C GLY A 20 -7.10 -6.60 -10.10
N LYS A 21 -5.87 -6.11 -10.28
CA LYS A 21 -4.76 -6.94 -10.77
C LYS A 21 -3.64 -7.02 -9.74
N PRO A 22 -3.13 -8.24 -9.46
CA PRO A 22 -2.02 -8.39 -8.53
C PRO A 22 -0.78 -7.65 -9.03
N ALA A 23 -0.06 -7.03 -8.11
CA ALA A 23 1.19 -6.35 -8.41
C ALA A 23 2.19 -6.60 -7.30
N ALA A 24 3.46 -6.73 -7.68
CA ALA A 24 4.54 -6.96 -6.73
C ALA A 24 5.31 -5.68 -6.47
N PHE A 25 5.72 -5.48 -5.22
CA PHE A 25 6.44 -4.30 -4.78
C PHE A 25 7.61 -4.69 -3.89
N SER A 26 8.58 -3.79 -3.77
CA SER A 26 9.72 -3.94 -2.89
C SER A 26 9.51 -3.11 -1.62
N PHE A 27 9.73 -3.73 -0.45
CA PHE A 27 9.71 -2.99 0.81
C PHE A 27 10.78 -1.90 0.84
N ASN A 28 11.97 -2.17 0.30
CA ASN A 28 13.05 -1.19 0.29
C ASN A 28 12.67 0.06 -0.52
N VAL A 29 12.03 -0.14 -1.66
CA VAL A 29 11.60 0.98 -2.50
C VAL A 29 10.55 1.81 -1.79
N LEU A 30 9.55 1.15 -1.20
CA LEU A 30 8.52 1.86 -0.44
C LEU A 30 9.08 2.55 0.80
N ALA A 31 10.04 1.92 1.48
CA ALA A 31 10.68 2.52 2.64
C ALA A 31 11.35 3.84 2.27
N LYS A 32 12.02 3.88 1.14
CA LYS A 32 12.66 5.11 0.67
C LYS A 32 11.64 6.18 0.28
N THR A 33 10.55 5.77 -0.32
CA THR A 33 9.50 6.69 -0.78
C THR A 33 8.72 7.29 0.39
N THR A 34 8.48 6.49 1.42
CA THR A 34 7.61 6.90 2.54
C THR A 34 8.36 7.25 3.81
N ASP A 35 9.67 6.97 3.85
CA ASP A 35 10.51 7.15 5.04
C ASP A 35 10.05 6.29 6.22
N LEU A 36 9.45 5.15 5.94
CA LEU A 36 9.01 4.18 6.94
C LEU A 36 9.91 2.94 6.91
N SER A 37 10.07 2.29 8.06
CA SER A 37 10.77 1.02 8.13
C SER A 37 9.91 -0.09 7.53
N LYS A 38 10.53 -1.24 7.23
CA LYS A 38 9.81 -2.41 6.75
C LYS A 38 8.72 -2.84 7.74
N ALA A 39 9.03 -2.83 9.04
CA ALA A 39 8.07 -3.21 10.07
C ALA A 39 6.86 -2.25 10.08
N GLN A 40 7.11 -0.96 9.95
CA GLN A 40 6.03 0.03 9.88
C GLN A 40 5.21 -0.13 8.61
N LEU A 41 5.85 -0.40 7.48
CA LEU A 41 5.15 -0.65 6.22
C LEU A 41 4.25 -1.88 6.33
N ASP A 42 4.74 -2.96 6.92
CA ASP A 42 3.96 -4.17 7.11
C ASP A 42 2.69 -3.90 7.91
N ILE A 43 2.82 -3.16 9.02
CA ILE A 43 1.68 -2.80 9.86
C ILE A 43 0.67 -1.97 9.05
N GLN A 44 1.14 -0.98 8.30
CA GLN A 44 0.26 -0.12 7.51
C GLN A 44 -0.44 -0.91 6.40
N LEU A 45 0.27 -1.82 5.75
CA LEU A 45 -0.31 -2.64 4.70
C LEU A 45 -1.36 -3.59 5.24
N ILE A 46 -1.14 -4.17 6.43
CA ILE A 46 -2.13 -5.02 7.08
C ILE A 46 -3.40 -4.21 7.39
N GLU A 47 -3.24 -2.99 7.88
CA GLU A 47 -4.39 -2.12 8.17
C GLU A 47 -5.13 -1.72 6.89
N LEU A 48 -4.41 -1.42 5.82
CA LEU A 48 -5.02 -1.11 4.54
C LEU A 48 -5.80 -2.30 3.99
N GLU A 49 -5.28 -3.50 4.16
CA GLU A 49 -6.00 -4.71 3.74
C GLU A 49 -7.25 -4.93 4.60
N ARG A 50 -7.13 -4.74 5.91
CA ARG A 50 -8.28 -4.87 6.81
C ARG A 50 -9.42 -3.94 6.41
N ASP A 51 -9.08 -2.72 6.00
CA ASP A 51 -10.07 -1.72 5.61
C ASP A 51 -10.42 -1.78 4.13
N ARG A 52 -9.88 -2.76 3.40
CA ARG A 52 -10.20 -3.07 2.00
C ARG A 52 -9.78 -2.01 0.99
N PHE A 53 -8.77 -1.25 1.30
CA PHE A 53 -8.13 -0.38 0.31
C PHE A 53 -7.25 -1.17 -0.63
N ILE A 54 -6.69 -2.28 -0.13
CA ILE A 54 -5.99 -3.29 -0.90
C ILE A 54 -6.50 -4.66 -0.48
N THR A 55 -6.25 -5.67 -1.30
CA THR A 55 -6.61 -7.05 -0.99
C THR A 55 -5.44 -7.97 -1.30
N GLU A 56 -5.50 -9.19 -0.78
CA GLU A 56 -4.53 -10.24 -1.07
C GLU A 56 -3.09 -9.82 -0.78
N TYR A 57 -2.87 -9.19 0.36
CA TYR A 57 -1.53 -8.82 0.77
C TYR A 57 -0.76 -10.08 1.19
N VAL A 58 0.31 -10.39 0.46
CA VAL A 58 1.15 -11.56 0.71
C VAL A 58 2.61 -11.15 0.65
N VAL A 59 3.34 -11.43 1.72
CA VAL A 59 4.78 -11.18 1.74
C VAL A 59 5.50 -12.33 1.04
N GLU A 60 6.38 -11.99 0.11
CA GLU A 60 7.15 -12.94 -0.67
C GLU A 60 8.64 -12.70 -0.46
N GLY A 61 9.29 -13.56 0.30
CA GLY A 61 10.69 -13.41 0.57
C GLY A 61 11.00 -12.27 1.53
N ARG A 62 12.19 -11.73 1.44
CA ARG A 62 12.69 -10.75 2.42
C ARG A 62 12.32 -9.32 2.10
N ASP A 63 12.13 -9.01 0.83
CA ASP A 63 11.97 -7.62 0.41
C ASP A 63 10.72 -7.38 -0.43
N ARG A 64 10.03 -8.41 -0.83
CA ARG A 64 8.93 -8.25 -1.78
C ARG A 64 7.61 -8.65 -1.18
N PHE A 65 6.56 -8.01 -1.69
CA PHE A 65 5.19 -8.39 -1.35
C PHE A 65 4.30 -8.20 -2.57
N LYS A 66 3.16 -8.85 -2.55
CA LYS A 66 2.12 -8.67 -3.56
C LYS A 66 0.87 -8.15 -2.91
N ILE A 67 0.18 -7.31 -3.64
CA ILE A 67 -1.15 -6.83 -3.27
C ILE A 67 -2.00 -6.71 -4.54
N THR A 68 -3.30 -6.59 -4.33
CA THR A 68 -4.23 -6.20 -5.39
C THR A 68 -4.89 -4.89 -4.95
N LEU A 69 -4.76 -3.86 -5.77
CA LEU A 69 -5.37 -2.56 -5.45
C LEU A 69 -6.88 -2.66 -5.63
N HIS A 70 -7.63 -2.27 -4.61
CA HIS A 70 -9.07 -2.21 -4.68
C HIS A 70 -9.50 -0.83 -5.18
N GLN A 71 -10.69 -0.74 -5.79
CA GLN A 71 -11.22 0.55 -6.26
C GLN A 71 -11.30 1.57 -5.12
N LYS A 72 -11.64 1.13 -3.92
CA LYS A 72 -11.68 2.00 -2.75
C LYS A 72 -10.31 2.64 -2.48
N GLY A 73 -9.22 1.89 -2.70
CA GLY A 73 -7.87 2.41 -2.54
C GLY A 73 -7.55 3.49 -3.57
N LEU A 74 -7.92 3.27 -4.81
CA LEU A 74 -7.71 4.27 -5.85
C LEU A 74 -8.54 5.52 -5.58
N ASP A 75 -9.79 5.36 -5.17
CA ASP A 75 -10.66 6.49 -4.85
C ASP A 75 -10.07 7.31 -3.69
N ALA A 76 -9.51 6.64 -2.70
CA ALA A 76 -8.89 7.33 -1.56
C ALA A 76 -7.70 8.19 -2.00
N VAL A 77 -6.91 7.70 -2.95
CA VAL A 77 -5.78 8.45 -3.50
C VAL A 77 -6.27 9.66 -4.28
N GLN A 78 -7.27 9.48 -5.12
CA GLN A 78 -7.81 10.55 -5.96
C GLN A 78 -8.49 11.63 -5.14
N ASP A 79 -9.22 11.24 -4.11
CA ASP A 79 -9.99 12.16 -3.28
C ASP A 79 -9.25 12.61 -2.02
N GLU A 80 -8.09 12.02 -1.76
CA GLU A 80 -7.33 12.25 -0.53
C GLU A 80 -8.19 12.04 0.72
N SER A 81 -9.04 11.01 0.69
CA SER A 81 -10.13 10.84 1.65
C SER A 81 -9.71 10.27 2.99
N PHE A 82 -8.44 10.05 3.22
CA PHE A 82 -7.93 9.70 4.55
C PHE A 82 -7.76 10.89 5.47
N ILE A 83 -7.81 12.06 4.92
CA ILE A 83 -7.46 13.28 5.66
C ILE A 83 -8.70 14.00 6.14
#